data_7cb32c4d2d64b897d00204a3b7190f34
#
_entry.id   7cb32c4d2d64b897d00204a3b7190f34
#
_cell.length_a   1.000
_cell.length_b   1.000
_cell.length_c   1.000
_cell.angle_alpha   90.00
_cell.angle_beta   90.00
_cell.angle_gamma   90.00
#
_symmetry.space_group_name_H-M   'P 1'
#
loop_
_entity.id
_entity.type
_entity.pdbx_description
1 polymer ?
#
loop_
_entity_poly.entity_id
_entity_poly.type
_entity_poly.pdbx_seq_one_letter_code
_entity_poly.pdbx_strand_id
1 'polypeptide(L)'
;MDLIEFAAKLKNKAGGDAGMVLIHNGIVRNSSRDGRPVKSIEVKADWGKLSRILADTRKLPGIMAAEAEIQEGRLGVGEDIMLLGLAGSTREYVITALAATLDRIKKDVTIKQEFSS
;
A
#
# COMPACT_ATOMS: atom_id res chain seq x y z
N MET A 1 -9.68 -2.77 7.69
CA MET A 1 -8.85 -3.44 6.68
C MET A 1 -8.72 -4.92 7.03
N ASP A 2 -9.09 -5.77 6.11
CA ASP A 2 -9.02 -7.22 6.29
C ASP A 2 -7.99 -7.80 5.33
N LEU A 3 -6.86 -8.23 5.88
CA LEU A 3 -5.74 -8.74 5.09
C LEU A 3 -6.10 -10.02 4.33
N ILE A 4 -6.88 -10.90 4.92
CA ILE A 4 -7.30 -12.16 4.29
C ILE A 4 -8.20 -11.88 3.09
N GLU A 5 -9.21 -11.02 3.24
CA GLU A 5 -10.09 -10.61 2.15
C GLU A 5 -9.32 -9.89 1.04
N PHE A 6 -8.38 -9.03 1.43
CA PHE A 6 -7.55 -8.29 0.48
C PHE A 6 -6.71 -9.25 -0.37
N ALA A 7 -6.08 -10.24 0.25
CA ALA A 7 -5.31 -11.27 -0.45
C ALA A 7 -6.19 -12.09 -1.41
N ALA A 8 -7.39 -12.47 -0.98
CA ALA A 8 -8.34 -13.21 -1.81
C ALA A 8 -8.77 -12.40 -3.03
N LYS A 9 -9.03 -11.11 -2.84
CA LYS A 9 -9.37 -10.18 -3.95
C LYS A 9 -8.26 -10.10 -4.99
N LEU A 10 -7.01 -10.00 -4.56
CA LEU A 10 -5.86 -9.99 -5.47
C LEU A 10 -5.76 -11.28 -6.28
N LYS A 11 -5.90 -12.42 -5.63
CA LYS A 11 -5.87 -13.73 -6.30
C LYS A 11 -6.98 -13.86 -7.33
N ASN A 12 -8.20 -13.44 -6.98
CA ASN A 12 -9.34 -13.50 -7.90
C ASN A 12 -9.12 -12.63 -9.14
N LYS A 13 -8.61 -11.42 -8.94
CA LYS A 13 -8.36 -10.49 -10.07
C LYS A 13 -7.20 -10.93 -10.95
N ALA A 14 -6.20 -11.57 -10.36
CA ALA A 14 -5.00 -11.97 -11.09
C ALA A 14 -5.21 -13.17 -12.02
N GLY A 15 -6.09 -14.08 -11.64
CA GLY A 15 -6.34 -15.30 -12.42
C GLY A 15 -5.22 -16.33 -12.29
N GLY A 16 -5.27 -17.36 -13.15
CA GLY A 16 -4.41 -18.53 -13.04
C GLY A 16 -2.95 -18.33 -13.46
N ASP A 17 -2.63 -17.22 -14.12
CA ASP A 17 -1.26 -16.94 -14.57
C ASP A 17 -0.37 -16.32 -13.50
N ALA A 18 -0.94 -15.92 -12.38
CA ALA A 18 -0.17 -15.34 -11.29
C ALA A 18 0.59 -16.43 -10.52
N GLY A 19 1.87 -16.17 -10.28
CA GLY A 19 2.73 -17.06 -9.50
C GLY A 19 2.88 -16.60 -8.06
N MET A 20 2.53 -15.35 -7.75
CA MET A 20 2.66 -14.82 -6.40
C MET A 20 1.78 -13.60 -6.15
N VAL A 21 1.53 -13.37 -4.87
CA VAL A 21 0.93 -12.15 -4.34
C VAL A 21 1.91 -11.56 -3.32
N LEU A 22 2.12 -10.26 -3.37
CA LEU A 22 2.93 -9.53 -2.40
C LEU A 22 2.12 -8.39 -1.84
N ILE A 23 2.07 -8.29 -0.51
CA ILE A 23 1.28 -7.27 0.18
C ILE A 23 2.16 -6.49 1.15
N HIS A 24 2.12 -5.16 1.02
CA HIS A 24 2.69 -4.24 1.99
C HIS A 24 1.55 -3.77 2.91
N ASN A 25 1.71 -4.02 4.20
CA ASN A 25 0.79 -3.52 5.23
C ASN A 25 1.50 -2.44 6.05
N GLY A 26 1.18 -1.18 5.78
CA GLY A 26 1.72 -0.06 6.54
C GLY A 26 0.96 0.14 7.84
N ILE A 27 1.68 0.29 8.94
CA ILE A 27 1.11 0.51 10.28
C ILE A 27 1.73 1.74 10.92
N VAL A 28 1.03 2.31 11.90
CA VAL A 28 1.53 3.46 12.66
C VAL A 28 2.63 3.01 13.62
N ARG A 29 3.80 3.60 13.48
CA ARG A 29 4.96 3.34 14.31
C ARG A 29 5.03 4.33 15.49
N ASN A 30 5.62 3.92 16.60
CA ASN A 30 5.73 4.77 17.81
C ASN A 30 6.84 5.81 17.76
N SER A 31 7.54 5.92 16.63
CA SER A 31 8.60 6.91 16.43
C SER A 31 8.65 7.37 14.99
N SER A 32 9.04 8.63 14.78
CA SER A 32 9.30 9.15 13.44
C SER A 32 10.63 8.61 12.89
N ARG A 33 10.91 8.88 11.60
CA ARG A 33 12.16 8.45 10.97
C ARG A 33 13.41 9.02 11.67
N ASP A 34 13.29 10.21 12.25
CA ASP A 34 14.38 10.87 12.99
C ASP A 34 14.37 10.54 14.49
N GLY A 35 13.59 9.56 14.92
CA GLY A 35 13.60 9.04 16.28
C GLY A 35 12.72 9.79 17.29
N ARG A 36 11.93 10.77 16.87
CA ARG A 36 11.02 11.47 17.76
C ARG A 36 9.83 10.59 18.14
N PRO A 37 9.32 10.67 19.39
CA PRO A 37 8.14 9.90 19.80
C PRO A 37 6.91 10.28 18.98
N VAL A 38 6.12 9.27 18.60
CA VAL A 38 4.84 9.45 17.91
C VAL A 38 3.78 8.69 18.68
N LYS A 39 2.65 9.32 18.98
CA LYS A 39 1.49 8.67 19.62
C LYS A 39 0.34 8.44 18.65
N SER A 40 0.23 9.29 17.65
CA SER A 40 -0.80 9.17 16.62
C SER A 40 -0.37 9.90 15.36
N ILE A 41 -1.07 9.62 14.27
CA ILE A 41 -0.91 10.34 13.03
C ILE A 41 -2.28 10.72 12.47
N GLU A 42 -2.31 11.74 11.63
CA GLU A 42 -3.46 12.09 10.81
C GLU A 42 -3.11 11.73 9.36
N VAL A 43 -3.98 10.98 8.70
CA VAL A 43 -3.76 10.51 7.33
C VAL A 43 -4.83 11.05 6.41
N LYS A 44 -4.40 11.59 5.28
CA LYS A 44 -5.28 11.96 4.15
C LYS A 44 -4.74 11.34 2.89
N ALA A 45 -5.62 11.03 1.94
CA ALA A 45 -5.26 10.42 0.67
C ALA A 45 -5.86 11.18 -0.50
N ASP A 46 -5.07 11.32 -1.57
CA ASP A 46 -5.56 11.77 -2.86
C ASP A 46 -5.98 10.55 -3.67
N TRP A 47 -7.27 10.24 -3.64
CA TRP A 47 -7.84 9.04 -4.27
C TRP A 47 -7.72 9.04 -5.80
N GLY A 48 -7.80 10.22 -6.42
CA GLY A 48 -7.64 10.35 -7.86
C GLY A 48 -6.22 9.98 -8.32
N LYS A 49 -5.22 10.44 -7.60
CA LYS A 49 -3.83 10.08 -7.87
C LYS A 49 -3.56 8.60 -7.60
N LEU A 50 -4.16 8.04 -6.54
CA LEU A 50 -4.05 6.61 -6.24
C LEU A 50 -4.58 5.77 -7.41
N SER A 51 -5.76 6.09 -7.91
CA SER A 51 -6.36 5.37 -9.04
C SER A 51 -5.45 5.38 -10.26
N ARG A 52 -4.84 6.52 -10.57
CA ARG A 52 -3.90 6.65 -11.70
C ARG A 52 -2.64 5.80 -11.51
N ILE A 53 -2.07 5.85 -10.32
CA ILE A 53 -0.87 5.08 -9.99
C ILE A 53 -1.14 3.58 -10.13
N LEU A 54 -2.27 3.10 -9.59
CA LEU A 54 -2.64 1.70 -9.69
C LEU A 54 -2.90 1.27 -11.14
N ALA A 55 -3.53 2.13 -11.94
CA ALA A 55 -3.75 1.87 -13.36
C ALA A 55 -2.42 1.71 -14.11
N ASP A 56 -1.44 2.59 -13.83
CA ASP A 56 -0.10 2.49 -14.41
C ASP A 56 0.60 1.20 -13.98
N THR A 57 0.51 0.85 -12.70
CA THR A 57 1.12 -0.37 -12.15
C THR A 57 0.57 -1.62 -12.82
N ARG A 58 -0.75 -1.67 -13.07
CA ARG A 58 -1.38 -2.81 -13.74
C ARG A 58 -0.89 -3.03 -15.16
N LYS A 59 -0.31 -2.02 -15.79
CA LYS A 59 0.24 -2.10 -17.15
C LYS A 59 1.70 -2.54 -17.19
N LEU A 60 2.36 -2.63 -16.04
CA LEU A 60 3.76 -3.05 -15.99
C LEU A 60 3.90 -4.53 -16.38
N PRO A 61 5.03 -4.89 -17.03
CA PRO A 61 5.27 -6.29 -17.40
C PRO A 61 5.16 -7.22 -16.19
N GLY A 62 4.47 -8.35 -16.37
CA GLY A 62 4.35 -9.37 -15.35
C GLY A 62 3.40 -9.05 -14.19
N ILE A 63 2.72 -7.90 -14.22
CA ILE A 63 1.75 -7.53 -13.19
C ILE A 63 0.33 -7.83 -13.69
N MET A 64 -0.42 -8.60 -12.91
CA MET A 64 -1.77 -9.07 -13.26
C MET A 64 -2.85 -8.44 -12.40
N ALA A 65 -2.51 -7.97 -11.19
CA ALA A 65 -3.43 -7.23 -10.33
C ALA A 65 -2.64 -6.26 -9.45
N ALA A 66 -3.25 -5.11 -9.16
CA ALA A 66 -2.73 -4.13 -8.21
C ALA A 66 -3.90 -3.46 -7.52
N GLU A 67 -3.90 -3.50 -6.19
CA GLU A 67 -4.94 -2.95 -5.35
C GLU A 67 -4.35 -2.23 -4.16
N ALA A 68 -5.05 -1.23 -3.63
CA ALA A 68 -4.66 -0.55 -2.40
C ALA A 68 -5.89 -0.13 -1.60
N GLU A 69 -5.71 -0.14 -0.28
CA GLU A 69 -6.66 0.44 0.67
C GLU A 69 -5.88 1.38 1.58
N ILE A 70 -6.44 2.55 1.87
CA ILE A 70 -5.83 3.54 2.76
C ILE A 70 -6.86 3.95 3.79
N GLN A 71 -6.47 3.94 5.06
CA GLN A 71 -7.31 4.40 6.15
C GLN A 71 -7.01 5.86 6.43
N GLU A 72 -8.00 6.73 6.23
CA GLU A 72 -7.88 8.16 6.52
C GLU A 72 -8.29 8.47 7.95
N GLY A 73 -7.86 9.62 8.46
CA GLY A 73 -8.23 10.12 9.77
C GLY A 73 -7.15 9.95 10.81
N ARG A 74 -7.55 10.03 12.08
CA ARG A 74 -6.63 9.93 13.22
C ARG A 74 -6.39 8.47 13.57
N LEU A 75 -5.13 8.05 13.52
CA LEU A 75 -4.74 6.67 13.78
C LEU A 75 -3.71 6.59 14.90
N GLY A 76 -3.89 5.64 15.80
CA GLY A 76 -2.96 5.38 16.90
C GLY A 76 -1.90 4.36 16.53
N VAL A 77 -0.87 4.27 17.36
CA VAL A 77 0.23 3.32 17.18
C VAL A 77 -0.30 1.90 17.03
N GLY A 78 0.20 1.19 16.01
CA GLY A 78 -0.20 -0.19 15.69
C GLY A 78 -1.40 -0.31 14.76
N GLU A 79 -2.14 0.78 14.50
CA GLU A 79 -3.25 0.73 13.56
C GLU A 79 -2.76 0.70 12.12
N ASP A 80 -3.57 0.05 11.27
CA ASP A 80 -3.28 -0.05 9.83
C ASP A 80 -3.46 1.29 9.14
N ILE A 81 -2.45 1.70 8.37
CA ILE A 81 -2.53 2.87 7.50
C ILE A 81 -2.96 2.45 6.10
N MET A 82 -2.38 1.36 5.60
CA MET A 82 -2.49 0.99 4.20
C MET A 82 -2.28 -0.49 3.98
N LEU A 83 -3.00 -1.01 2.99
CA LEU A 83 -2.65 -2.25 2.31
C LEU A 83 -2.37 -1.90 0.85
N LEU A 84 -1.21 -2.30 0.36
CA LEU A 84 -0.86 -2.24 -1.06
C LEU A 84 -0.47 -3.64 -1.50
N GLY A 85 -1.17 -4.19 -2.49
CA GLY A 85 -0.90 -5.54 -2.95
C GLY A 85 -0.81 -5.63 -4.46
N LEU A 86 0.12 -6.45 -4.91
CA LEU A 86 0.29 -6.80 -6.31
C LEU A 86 0.28 -8.32 -6.45
N ALA A 87 -0.27 -8.78 -7.57
CA ALA A 87 -0.14 -10.16 -8.01
C ALA A 87 0.52 -10.16 -9.39
N GLY A 88 1.38 -11.11 -9.62
CA GLY A 88 2.10 -11.18 -10.90
C GLY A 88 2.74 -12.52 -11.16
N SER A 89 3.44 -12.60 -12.29
CA SER A 89 3.99 -13.87 -12.80
C SER A 89 5.18 -14.36 -11.97
N THR A 90 6.17 -13.51 -11.73
CA THR A 90 7.39 -13.87 -10.99
C THR A 90 7.80 -12.77 -10.03
N ARG A 91 8.62 -13.14 -9.03
CA ARG A 91 9.06 -12.21 -7.99
C ARG A 91 9.85 -11.02 -8.52
N GLU A 92 10.62 -11.19 -9.57
CA GLU A 92 11.44 -10.12 -10.14
C GLU A 92 10.57 -8.94 -10.59
N TYR A 93 9.47 -9.21 -11.26
CA TYR A 93 8.51 -8.17 -11.66
C TYR A 93 7.76 -7.59 -10.46
N VAL A 94 7.28 -8.47 -9.57
CA VAL A 94 6.35 -8.07 -8.51
C VAL A 94 7.04 -7.25 -7.43
N ILE A 95 8.23 -7.67 -6.98
CA ILE A 95 8.96 -6.95 -5.93
C ILE A 95 9.37 -5.55 -6.42
N THR A 96 9.91 -5.47 -7.63
CA THR A 96 10.32 -4.18 -8.22
C THR A 96 9.11 -3.25 -8.40
N ALA A 97 8.03 -3.77 -8.94
CA ALA A 97 6.82 -2.97 -9.18
C ALA A 97 6.18 -2.51 -7.87
N LEU A 98 6.16 -3.35 -6.84
CA LEU A 98 5.60 -2.96 -5.54
C LEU A 98 6.41 -1.83 -4.91
N ALA A 99 7.73 -1.93 -4.91
CA ALA A 99 8.60 -0.89 -4.35
C ALA A 99 8.38 0.44 -5.07
N ALA A 100 8.37 0.44 -6.40
CA ALA A 100 8.16 1.65 -7.20
C ALA A 100 6.77 2.26 -6.97
N THR A 101 5.74 1.43 -6.92
CA THR A 101 4.36 1.86 -6.68
C THR A 101 4.20 2.47 -5.29
N LEU A 102 4.78 1.82 -4.28
CA LEU A 102 4.74 2.32 -2.91
C LEU A 102 5.42 3.69 -2.78
N ASP A 103 6.58 3.87 -3.44
CA ASP A 103 7.27 5.17 -3.45
C ASP A 103 6.40 6.27 -4.06
N ARG A 104 5.72 5.99 -5.16
CA ARG A 104 4.80 6.95 -5.79
C ARG A 104 3.63 7.29 -4.87
N ILE A 105 3.05 6.29 -4.21
CA ILE A 105 1.93 6.50 -3.28
C ILE A 105 2.37 7.38 -2.12
N LYS A 106 3.51 7.09 -1.52
CA LYS A 106 4.04 7.88 -0.39
C LYS A 106 4.37 9.31 -0.78
N LYS A 107 4.82 9.54 -2.01
CA LYS A 107 5.17 10.87 -2.49
C LYS A 107 3.95 11.70 -2.87
N ASP A 108 2.98 11.11 -3.57
CA ASP A 108 1.92 11.86 -4.24
C ASP A 108 0.51 11.65 -3.68
N VAL A 109 0.26 10.58 -2.94
CA VAL A 109 -1.08 10.19 -2.49
C VAL A 109 -1.29 10.48 -1.02
N THR A 110 -0.43 9.96 -0.15
CA THR A 110 -0.62 10.07 1.29
C THR A 110 0.02 11.31 1.87
N ILE A 111 -0.75 12.03 2.67
CA ILE A 111 -0.28 13.15 3.49
C ILE A 111 -0.44 12.72 4.93
N LYS A 112 0.65 12.76 5.68
CA LYS A 112 0.67 12.36 7.09
C LYS A 112 1.17 13.50 7.96
N GLN A 113 0.51 13.67 9.11
CA GLN A 113 0.96 14.57 10.17
C GLN A 113 1.13 13.75 11.43
N GLU A 114 2.31 13.84 12.04
CA GLU A 114 2.65 13.10 13.25
C GLU A 114 2.39 13.94 14.49
N PHE A 115 1.91 13.30 15.56
CA PHE A 115 1.63 13.92 16.85
C PHE A 115 2.35 13.17 17.95
N SER A 116 3.02 13.90 18.83
CA SER A 116 3.74 13.34 19.98
C SER A 116 2.89 13.30 21.26
N SER A 117 1.68 13.83 21.19
CA SER A 117 0.76 13.86 22.35
C SER A 117 -0.69 13.63 21.92
#